data_51f2fa01e8a430d3c6d0f1ebf762df5b
#
_entry.id   51f2fa01e8a430d3c6d0f1ebf762df5b
#
_cell.length_a   1.000
_cell.length_b   1.000
_cell.length_c   1.000
_cell.angle_alpha   90.00
_cell.angle_beta   90.00
_cell.angle_gamma   90.00
#
_symmetry.space_group_name_H-M   'P 1'
#
loop_
_entity.id
_entity.type
_entity.pdbx_description
1 polymer ?
#
loop_
_entity_poly.entity_id
_entity_poly.type
_entity_poly.pdbx_seq_one_letter_code
_entity_poly.pdbx_strand_id
1 'polypeptide(L)'
;MDKLKSLISWIKSGSPWIWLTGGAVSISMLSVLGLMLLIGWKGLTYFWPAPLYQWQVESKDLSLVVDLDETVSKQDVLIGQLYERKYIPIEQVPQAHDLLSPQNISTGLIQRLNIKVANRELYPADFVSILDVNLLEPTTPSEWAVIERSRGGYFFGKPVGFKTASGTFYSNIDQKLEDGLAFADTLREETSRVVNQEIRNVSWQLENLRLEKRKLELNESVSDDYLKTYTETKLELNRQLDEAELKLEHLRTQLNVESLLVEDMTGEKVEIPLSHILDYWYPNKMSYPEKVGHWGKQVWKFLSENPRDSNSEGGVFPAIFGTVLLV
;
A
#
# COMPACT_ATOMS: atom_id res chain seq x y z
N MET A 1 16.70 45.82 51.62
CA MET A 1 16.77 46.79 50.49
C MET A 1 17.75 46.30 49.41
N ASP A 2 18.78 45.53 49.72
CA ASP A 2 19.83 45.10 48.76
C ASP A 2 19.34 44.07 47.72
N LYS A 3 18.45 43.13 48.07
CA LYS A 3 17.88 42.17 47.13
C LYS A 3 17.04 42.82 46.01
N LEU A 4 16.33 43.92 46.33
CA LEU A 4 15.53 44.66 45.33
C LEU A 4 16.42 45.44 44.36
N LYS A 5 17.51 46.01 44.84
CA LYS A 5 18.49 46.72 44.00
C LYS A 5 19.22 45.75 43.08
N SER A 6 19.57 44.56 43.57
CA SER A 6 20.16 43.46 42.75
C SER A 6 19.22 42.95 41.67
N LEU A 7 17.94 42.78 41.97
CA LEU A 7 16.92 42.39 41.00
C LEU A 7 16.72 43.43 39.89
N ILE A 8 16.67 44.73 40.27
CA ILE A 8 16.51 45.80 39.29
C ILE A 8 17.76 45.94 38.41
N SER A 9 18.97 45.75 38.95
CA SER A 9 20.20 45.80 38.17
C SER A 9 20.28 44.60 37.22
N TRP A 10 19.82 43.39 37.63
CA TRP A 10 19.74 42.22 36.80
C TRP A 10 18.73 42.37 35.67
N ILE A 11 17.54 42.94 35.93
CA ILE A 11 16.55 43.23 34.87
C ILE A 11 17.09 44.28 33.89
N LYS A 12 17.80 45.31 34.36
CA LYS A 12 18.40 46.37 33.53
C LYS A 12 19.61 45.88 32.72
N SER A 13 20.27 44.80 33.11
CA SER A 13 21.40 44.21 32.38
C SER A 13 21.00 43.50 31.07
N GLY A 14 19.71 43.29 30.81
CA GLY A 14 19.23 42.57 29.64
C GLY A 14 19.34 41.04 29.76
N SER A 15 20.02 40.55 30.80
CA SER A 15 20.25 39.12 31.02
C SER A 15 18.96 38.27 31.06
N PRO A 16 17.87 38.70 31.75
CA PRO A 16 16.61 37.96 31.77
C PRO A 16 16.00 37.77 30.39
N TRP A 17 16.10 38.81 29.56
CA TRP A 17 15.55 38.75 28.18
C TRP A 17 16.32 37.77 27.30
N ILE A 18 17.64 37.68 27.45
CA ILE A 18 18.48 36.69 26.75
C ILE A 18 18.09 35.27 27.16
N TRP A 19 17.89 35.05 28.47
CA TRP A 19 17.42 33.73 28.95
C TRP A 19 16.02 33.40 28.51
N LEU A 20 15.12 34.38 28.46
CA LEU A 20 13.73 34.19 28.03
C LEU A 20 13.65 33.89 26.53
N THR A 21 14.41 34.63 25.70
CA THR A 21 14.49 34.36 24.26
C THR A 21 15.15 32.99 23.98
N GLY A 22 16.25 32.67 24.68
CA GLY A 22 16.90 31.36 24.58
C GLY A 22 15.96 30.23 24.98
N GLY A 23 15.21 30.41 26.08
CA GLY A 23 14.20 29.44 26.51
C GLY A 23 13.05 29.31 25.52
N ALA A 24 12.55 30.39 24.95
CA ALA A 24 11.49 30.37 23.95
C ALA A 24 11.93 29.64 22.66
N VAL A 25 13.15 29.90 22.18
CA VAL A 25 13.72 29.22 21.02
C VAL A 25 13.89 27.70 21.28
N SER A 26 14.39 27.34 22.47
CA SER A 26 14.56 25.96 22.87
C SER A 26 13.23 25.20 22.94
N ILE A 27 12.20 25.81 23.52
CA ILE A 27 10.84 25.25 23.60
C ILE A 27 10.26 25.08 22.19
N SER A 28 10.41 26.09 21.34
CA SER A 28 9.95 26.03 19.95
C SER A 28 10.62 24.90 19.19
N MET A 29 11.94 24.77 19.31
CA MET A 29 12.72 23.70 18.65
C MET A 29 12.33 22.32 19.16
N LEU A 30 12.17 22.15 20.47
CA LEU A 30 11.70 20.89 21.08
C LEU A 30 10.27 20.56 20.66
N SER A 31 9.39 21.55 20.53
CA SER A 31 8.01 21.35 20.08
C SER A 31 7.96 20.87 18.63
N VAL A 32 8.74 21.50 17.73
CA VAL A 32 8.83 21.10 16.32
C VAL A 32 9.41 19.68 16.21
N LEU A 33 10.51 19.41 16.93
CA LEU A 33 11.13 18.08 16.94
C LEU A 33 10.17 17.02 17.49
N GLY A 34 9.49 17.31 18.58
CA GLY A 34 8.49 16.43 19.19
C GLY A 34 7.33 16.13 18.23
N LEU A 35 6.84 17.15 17.52
CA LEU A 35 5.79 16.97 16.50
C LEU A 35 6.30 16.10 15.34
N MET A 36 7.50 16.36 14.83
CA MET A 36 8.11 15.54 13.77
C MET A 36 8.28 14.08 14.19
N LEU A 37 8.77 13.85 15.42
CA LEU A 37 8.91 12.49 15.97
C LEU A 37 7.55 11.81 16.14
N LEU A 38 6.52 12.52 16.58
CA LEU A 38 5.16 11.99 16.73
C LEU A 38 4.56 11.60 15.37
N ILE A 39 4.69 12.46 14.36
CA ILE A 39 4.22 12.18 13.00
C ILE A 39 4.99 10.99 12.42
N GLY A 40 6.32 11.00 12.54
CA GLY A 40 7.18 9.91 12.08
C GLY A 40 6.82 8.58 12.75
N TRP A 41 6.64 8.57 14.07
CA TRP A 41 6.23 7.39 14.82
C TRP A 41 4.88 6.84 14.34
N LYS A 42 3.88 7.70 14.20
CA LYS A 42 2.56 7.30 13.68
C LYS A 42 2.63 6.78 12.24
N GLY A 43 3.44 7.40 11.39
CA GLY A 43 3.68 6.92 10.03
C GLY A 43 4.36 5.54 10.00
N LEU A 44 5.38 5.35 10.84
CA LEU A 44 6.12 4.08 10.91
C LEU A 44 5.30 2.92 11.48
N THR A 45 4.37 3.18 12.40
CA THR A 45 3.46 2.16 12.94
C THR A 45 2.49 1.62 11.89
N TYR A 46 2.23 2.37 10.83
CA TYR A 46 1.38 1.93 9.71
C TYR A 46 1.92 0.68 9.00
N PHE A 47 3.25 0.56 8.90
CA PHE A 47 3.90 -0.57 8.24
C PHE A 47 4.03 -1.83 9.11
N TRP A 48 3.58 -1.76 10.37
CA TRP A 48 3.60 -2.92 11.25
C TRP A 48 2.61 -3.98 10.75
N PRO A 49 3.02 -5.27 10.63
CA PRO A 49 2.13 -6.33 10.18
C PRO A 49 1.03 -6.57 11.23
N ALA A 50 -0.10 -5.91 11.02
CA ALA A 50 -1.25 -6.04 11.90
C ALA A 50 -1.85 -7.45 11.81
N PRO A 51 -2.31 -8.03 12.94
CA PRO A 51 -2.92 -9.35 12.95
C PRO A 51 -4.25 -9.36 12.18
N LEU A 52 -4.55 -10.50 11.57
CA LEU A 52 -5.86 -10.81 11.03
C LEU A 52 -6.70 -11.44 12.14
N TYR A 53 -7.89 -10.90 12.33
CA TYR A 53 -8.88 -11.42 13.26
C TYR A 53 -10.03 -12.05 12.50
N GLN A 54 -10.60 -13.11 13.09
CA GLN A 54 -11.82 -13.74 12.64
C GLN A 54 -12.86 -13.58 13.72
N TRP A 55 -13.94 -12.89 13.41
CA TRP A 55 -15.12 -12.74 14.26
C TRP A 55 -16.26 -13.61 13.75
N GLN A 56 -17.02 -14.16 14.66
CA GLN A 56 -18.34 -14.73 14.35
C GLN A 56 -19.40 -13.68 14.62
N VAL A 57 -20.31 -13.51 13.68
CA VAL A 57 -21.41 -12.54 13.78
C VAL A 57 -22.61 -13.27 14.39
N GLU A 58 -23.03 -12.87 15.59
CA GLU A 58 -24.08 -13.56 16.35
C GLU A 58 -25.49 -13.21 15.85
N SER A 59 -25.68 -12.01 15.34
CA SER A 59 -26.99 -11.52 14.90
C SER A 59 -27.07 -11.39 13.38
N LYS A 60 -28.10 -12.02 12.80
CA LYS A 60 -28.46 -11.87 11.38
C LYS A 60 -29.12 -10.53 11.06
N ASP A 61 -29.31 -9.68 12.04
CA ASP A 61 -29.94 -8.38 11.87
C ASP A 61 -28.90 -7.36 11.36
N LEU A 62 -28.73 -7.38 10.07
CA LEU A 62 -27.77 -6.60 9.27
C LEU A 62 -28.03 -5.11 9.26
N SER A 63 -29.16 -4.65 9.77
CA SER A 63 -29.47 -3.23 9.97
C SER A 63 -28.48 -2.54 10.92
N LEU A 64 -27.67 -3.32 11.65
CA LEU A 64 -26.66 -2.85 12.61
C LEU A 64 -25.26 -2.73 12.03
N VAL A 65 -25.05 -3.19 10.81
CA VAL A 65 -23.79 -3.05 10.10
C VAL A 65 -23.91 -1.90 9.10
N VAL A 66 -23.26 -0.81 9.40
CA VAL A 66 -23.21 0.35 8.52
C VAL A 66 -22.23 0.04 7.39
N ASP A 67 -22.70 0.12 6.13
CA ASP A 67 -21.91 -0.03 4.88
C ASP A 67 -21.56 -1.47 4.45
N LEU A 68 -22.34 -2.50 4.82
CA LEU A 68 -22.19 -3.83 4.22
C LEU A 68 -23.16 -4.03 3.05
N ASP A 69 -22.60 -4.48 1.92
CA ASP A 69 -23.38 -5.05 0.82
C ASP A 69 -23.99 -6.39 1.27
N GLU A 70 -25.11 -6.77 0.64
CA GLU A 70 -25.85 -8.02 0.93
C GLU A 70 -24.98 -9.29 0.87
N THR A 71 -23.84 -9.24 0.16
CA THR A 71 -22.90 -10.36 0.02
C THR A 71 -22.13 -10.67 1.29
N VAL A 72 -21.65 -9.65 2.03
CA VAL A 72 -20.95 -9.85 3.32
C VAL A 72 -21.96 -10.15 4.43
N SER A 73 -23.16 -9.69 4.25
CA SER A 73 -24.28 -9.83 5.21
C SER A 73 -24.80 -11.26 5.36
N LYS A 74 -24.56 -12.13 4.39
CA LYS A 74 -24.99 -13.52 4.43
C LYS A 74 -24.07 -14.46 5.21
N GLN A 75 -22.94 -13.92 5.73
CA GLN A 75 -21.92 -14.74 6.35
C GLN A 75 -21.90 -14.57 7.86
N ASP A 76 -21.81 -15.72 8.53
CA ASP A 76 -21.66 -15.77 9.98
C ASP A 76 -20.20 -15.46 10.42
N VAL A 77 -19.29 -15.17 9.46
CA VAL A 77 -17.86 -14.97 9.73
C VAL A 77 -17.36 -13.71 9.04
N LEU A 78 -16.67 -12.84 9.79
CA LEU A 78 -15.99 -11.66 9.29
C LEU A 78 -14.49 -11.78 9.55
N ILE A 79 -13.67 -11.67 8.51
CA ILE A 79 -12.20 -11.73 8.64
C ILE A 79 -11.59 -10.43 8.15
N GLY A 80 -10.69 -9.86 8.95
CA GLY A 80 -10.03 -8.62 8.59
C GLY A 80 -9.03 -8.12 9.63
N GLN A 81 -8.49 -6.95 9.39
CA GLN A 81 -7.62 -6.25 10.32
C GLN A 81 -8.42 -5.20 11.09
N LEU A 82 -8.29 -5.20 12.40
CA LEU A 82 -8.88 -4.16 13.22
C LEU A 82 -8.14 -2.83 12.99
N TYR A 83 -8.84 -1.88 12.38
CA TYR A 83 -8.27 -0.58 12.06
C TYR A 83 -8.48 0.43 13.19
N GLU A 84 -9.71 0.53 13.72
CA GLU A 84 -10.07 1.48 14.76
C GLU A 84 -11.15 0.93 15.68
N ARG A 85 -11.08 1.30 16.97
CA ARG A 85 -12.15 1.12 17.96
C ARG A 85 -12.65 2.51 18.37
N LYS A 86 -13.93 2.76 18.19
CA LYS A 86 -14.55 4.03 18.54
C LYS A 86 -15.77 3.84 19.42
N TYR A 87 -15.85 4.61 20.51
CA TYR A 87 -17.04 4.66 21.33
C TYR A 87 -18.01 5.69 20.75
N ILE A 88 -19.24 5.28 20.54
CA ILE A 88 -20.33 6.13 20.05
C ILE A 88 -21.49 6.14 21.05
N PRO A 89 -22.25 7.25 21.17
CA PRO A 89 -23.44 7.29 22.01
C PRO A 89 -24.49 6.28 21.53
N ILE A 90 -25.13 5.57 22.46
CA ILE A 90 -26.21 4.59 22.16
C ILE A 90 -27.39 5.22 21.41
N GLU A 91 -27.60 6.52 21.59
CA GLU A 91 -28.63 7.30 20.89
C GLU A 91 -28.46 7.34 19.39
N GLN A 92 -27.23 7.15 18.89
CA GLN A 92 -26.89 7.13 17.46
C GLN A 92 -27.22 5.78 16.81
N VAL A 93 -27.53 4.75 17.58
CA VAL A 93 -27.78 3.38 17.13
C VAL A 93 -29.04 2.82 17.77
N PRO A 94 -30.24 3.42 17.54
CA PRO A 94 -31.49 2.98 18.16
C PRO A 94 -31.85 1.53 17.81
N GLN A 95 -31.36 1.02 16.66
CA GLN A 95 -31.60 -0.37 16.24
C GLN A 95 -30.88 -1.40 17.12
N ALA A 96 -29.84 -0.99 17.85
CA ALA A 96 -29.08 -1.88 18.74
C ALA A 96 -29.66 -1.97 20.15
N HIS A 97 -30.78 -1.30 20.42
CA HIS A 97 -31.33 -1.18 21.80
C HIS A 97 -31.56 -2.53 22.49
N ASP A 98 -32.04 -3.51 21.74
CA ASP A 98 -32.35 -4.85 22.28
C ASP A 98 -31.07 -5.70 22.54
N LEU A 99 -29.91 -5.27 22.00
CA LEU A 99 -28.64 -5.96 22.14
C LEU A 99 -27.72 -5.31 23.18
N LEU A 100 -28.14 -4.19 23.79
CA LEU A 100 -27.31 -3.44 24.72
C LEU A 100 -27.10 -4.22 26.03
N SER A 101 -25.84 -4.38 26.41
CA SER A 101 -25.50 -4.90 27.73
C SER A 101 -25.84 -3.88 28.84
N PRO A 102 -26.04 -4.32 30.10
CA PRO A 102 -26.23 -3.41 31.21
C PRO A 102 -25.10 -2.37 31.37
N GLN A 103 -23.92 -2.72 30.96
CA GLN A 103 -22.74 -1.82 30.96
C GLN A 103 -22.86 -0.72 29.90
N ASN A 104 -23.32 -1.04 28.70
CA ASN A 104 -23.57 -0.07 27.64
C ASN A 104 -24.64 0.93 28.05
N ILE A 105 -25.73 0.44 28.66
CA ILE A 105 -26.82 1.30 29.16
C ILE A 105 -26.32 2.23 30.26
N SER A 106 -25.48 1.74 31.18
CA SER A 106 -24.95 2.55 32.29
C SER A 106 -23.97 3.62 31.85
N THR A 107 -23.15 3.35 30.81
CA THR A 107 -22.18 4.29 30.27
C THR A 107 -22.74 5.21 29.18
N GLY A 108 -23.89 4.86 28.59
CA GLY A 108 -24.47 5.56 27.44
C GLY A 108 -23.64 5.42 26.15
N LEU A 109 -22.68 4.50 26.15
CA LEU A 109 -21.72 4.33 25.04
C LEU A 109 -21.72 2.88 24.55
N ILE A 110 -21.56 2.71 23.24
CA ILE A 110 -21.37 1.41 22.59
C ILE A 110 -20.09 1.46 21.75
N GLN A 111 -19.36 0.36 21.67
CA GLN A 111 -18.14 0.27 20.89
C GLN A 111 -18.47 -0.10 19.44
N ARG A 112 -17.96 0.69 18.52
CA ARG A 112 -17.95 0.44 17.08
C ARG A 112 -16.55 0.07 16.62
N LEU A 113 -16.43 -1.03 15.91
CA LEU A 113 -15.19 -1.51 15.31
C LEU A 113 -15.19 -1.16 13.83
N ASN A 114 -14.12 -0.55 13.36
CA ASN A 114 -13.82 -0.39 11.95
C ASN A 114 -12.82 -1.48 11.56
N ILE A 115 -13.24 -2.39 10.69
CA ILE A 115 -12.45 -3.55 10.27
C ILE A 115 -12.11 -3.39 8.80
N LYS A 116 -10.83 -3.47 8.46
CA LYS A 116 -10.36 -3.52 7.07
C LYS A 116 -10.57 -4.94 6.57
N VAL A 117 -11.40 -5.12 5.56
CA VAL A 117 -11.70 -6.43 4.95
C VAL A 117 -10.95 -6.66 3.64
N ALA A 118 -10.37 -5.61 3.07
CA ALA A 118 -9.67 -5.65 1.78
C ALA A 118 -10.53 -6.27 0.65
N ASN A 119 -9.94 -7.00 -0.31
CA ASN A 119 -10.64 -7.78 -1.33
C ASN A 119 -11.65 -6.96 -2.15
N ARG A 120 -11.26 -5.76 -2.61
CA ARG A 120 -12.13 -4.81 -3.37
C ARG A 120 -12.81 -5.39 -4.60
N GLU A 121 -12.32 -6.48 -5.14
CA GLU A 121 -12.91 -7.17 -6.29
C GLU A 121 -14.14 -8.00 -5.90
N LEU A 122 -14.20 -8.41 -4.62
CA LEU A 122 -15.28 -9.22 -4.08
C LEU A 122 -16.26 -8.36 -3.26
N TYR A 123 -15.74 -7.30 -2.63
CA TYR A 123 -16.50 -6.44 -1.72
C TYR A 123 -16.44 -4.98 -2.15
N PRO A 124 -17.56 -4.26 -2.11
CA PRO A 124 -17.63 -2.86 -2.55
C PRO A 124 -16.89 -1.89 -1.63
N ALA A 125 -16.59 -2.31 -0.39
CA ALA A 125 -15.93 -1.47 0.61
C ALA A 125 -14.68 -2.15 1.18
N ASP A 126 -13.62 -1.35 1.40
CA ASP A 126 -12.40 -1.82 2.09
C ASP A 126 -12.60 -1.98 3.60
N PHE A 127 -13.52 -1.23 4.16
CA PHE A 127 -13.78 -1.16 5.59
C PHE A 127 -15.22 -1.47 5.89
N VAL A 128 -15.41 -2.23 6.96
CA VAL A 128 -16.70 -2.57 7.53
C VAL A 128 -16.76 -1.98 8.92
N SER A 129 -17.86 -1.25 9.22
CA SER A 129 -18.14 -0.74 10.55
C SER A 129 -19.20 -1.62 11.21
N ILE A 130 -18.86 -2.27 12.32
CA ILE A 130 -19.75 -3.16 13.04
C ILE A 130 -19.74 -2.85 14.54
N LEU A 131 -20.87 -3.08 15.21
CA LEU A 131 -20.98 -2.92 16.65
C LEU A 131 -20.43 -4.15 17.37
N ASP A 132 -19.67 -3.91 18.43
CA ASP A 132 -19.02 -4.96 19.23
C ASP A 132 -20.04 -5.98 19.80
N VAL A 133 -21.22 -5.52 20.14
CA VAL A 133 -22.31 -6.37 20.68
C VAL A 133 -22.81 -7.44 19.69
N ASN A 134 -22.50 -7.32 18.41
CA ASN A 134 -22.87 -8.29 17.39
C ASN A 134 -21.79 -9.33 17.12
N LEU A 135 -20.66 -9.22 17.78
CA LEU A 135 -19.48 -10.03 17.51
C LEU A 135 -19.14 -10.89 18.73
N LEU A 136 -18.87 -12.15 18.49
CA LEU A 136 -18.21 -13.01 19.46
C LEU A 136 -16.73 -12.67 19.55
N GLU A 137 -16.07 -13.16 20.62
CA GLU A 137 -14.64 -12.94 20.80
C GLU A 137 -13.84 -13.37 19.56
N PRO A 138 -12.93 -12.52 19.05
CA PRO A 138 -12.18 -12.79 17.84
C PRO A 138 -11.14 -13.90 18.06
N THR A 139 -10.99 -14.74 17.06
CA THR A 139 -9.86 -15.67 16.93
C THR A 139 -8.82 -15.13 15.95
N THR A 140 -7.61 -15.67 16.01
CA THR A 140 -6.50 -15.26 15.13
C THR A 140 -6.08 -16.44 14.25
N PRO A 141 -6.69 -16.63 13.08
CA PRO A 141 -6.39 -17.77 12.20
C PRO A 141 -4.96 -17.66 11.67
N SER A 142 -4.15 -18.70 11.87
CA SER A 142 -2.74 -18.73 11.46
C SER A 142 -2.55 -19.02 9.96
N GLU A 143 -3.55 -19.61 9.30
CA GLU A 143 -3.51 -20.01 7.89
C GLU A 143 -3.85 -18.89 6.92
N TRP A 144 -4.28 -17.74 7.43
CA TRP A 144 -4.67 -16.60 6.63
C TRP A 144 -3.47 -15.70 6.33
N ALA A 145 -3.31 -15.42 5.04
CA ALA A 145 -2.26 -14.55 4.53
C ALA A 145 -2.80 -13.17 4.16
N VAL A 146 -1.92 -12.19 4.26
CA VAL A 146 -2.06 -10.88 3.61
C VAL A 146 -1.25 -10.95 2.33
N ILE A 147 -1.87 -10.69 1.19
CA ILE A 147 -1.24 -10.71 -0.13
C ILE A 147 -1.23 -9.27 -0.65
N GLU A 148 -0.04 -8.73 -0.86
CA GLU A 148 0.15 -7.41 -1.45
C GLU A 148 0.14 -7.55 -2.97
N ARG A 149 -0.74 -6.76 -3.63
CA ARG A 149 -0.90 -6.81 -5.08
C ARG A 149 -0.49 -5.51 -5.75
N SER A 150 -0.07 -5.60 -7.00
CA SER A 150 0.25 -4.44 -7.84
C SER A 150 -0.99 -3.63 -8.20
N ARG A 151 -2.17 -4.25 -8.20
CA ARG A 151 -3.48 -3.64 -8.46
C ARG A 151 -4.50 -4.16 -7.45
N GLY A 152 -5.45 -3.32 -7.07
CA GLY A 152 -6.52 -3.70 -6.13
C GLY A 152 -6.12 -3.71 -4.65
N GLY A 153 -4.89 -3.32 -4.31
CA GLY A 153 -4.41 -3.26 -2.92
C GLY A 153 -4.20 -4.63 -2.27
N TYR A 154 -4.38 -4.72 -0.96
CA TYR A 154 -4.24 -5.98 -0.24
C TYR A 154 -5.39 -6.95 -0.54
N PHE A 155 -5.07 -8.24 -0.46
CA PHE A 155 -6.05 -9.33 -0.46
C PHE A 155 -5.83 -10.18 0.80
N PHE A 156 -6.90 -10.43 1.56
CA PHE A 156 -6.89 -11.30 2.72
C PHE A 156 -7.51 -12.62 2.35
N GLY A 157 -6.78 -13.70 2.54
CA GLY A 157 -7.31 -15.01 2.21
C GLY A 157 -6.38 -16.14 2.62
N LYS A 158 -6.90 -17.35 2.53
CA LYS A 158 -6.18 -18.58 2.81
C LYS A 158 -5.65 -19.15 1.49
N PRO A 159 -4.33 -19.24 1.29
CA PRO A 159 -3.76 -19.94 0.14
C PRO A 159 -4.16 -21.43 0.14
N VAL A 160 -4.85 -21.87 -0.90
CA VAL A 160 -5.36 -23.25 -1.00
C VAL A 160 -4.80 -24.02 -2.18
N GLY A 161 -4.13 -23.35 -3.13
CA GLY A 161 -3.50 -24.01 -4.26
C GLY A 161 -2.57 -23.10 -5.05
N PHE A 162 -1.68 -23.69 -5.81
CA PHE A 162 -0.78 -23.00 -6.73
C PHE A 162 -0.92 -23.62 -8.12
N LYS A 163 -1.25 -22.82 -9.10
CA LYS A 163 -1.49 -23.23 -10.48
C LYS A 163 -0.30 -22.85 -11.34
N THR A 164 0.16 -23.81 -12.13
CA THR A 164 1.24 -23.65 -13.12
C THR A 164 0.76 -24.14 -14.48
N ALA A 165 1.58 -24.00 -15.51
CA ALA A 165 1.31 -24.57 -16.82
C ALA A 165 1.09 -26.10 -16.78
N SER A 166 1.69 -26.81 -15.83
CA SER A 166 1.59 -28.28 -15.69
C SER A 166 0.39 -28.75 -14.86
N GLY A 167 -0.32 -27.86 -14.18
CA GLY A 167 -1.49 -28.20 -13.37
C GLY A 167 -1.55 -27.44 -12.04
N THR A 168 -2.55 -27.79 -11.22
CA THR A 168 -2.76 -27.17 -9.92
C THR A 168 -2.23 -28.06 -8.80
N PHE A 169 -1.45 -27.47 -7.91
CA PHE A 169 -0.84 -28.11 -6.73
C PHE A 169 -1.54 -27.63 -5.47
N TYR A 170 -1.85 -28.56 -4.56
CA TYR A 170 -2.50 -28.28 -3.27
C TYR A 170 -1.58 -28.57 -2.06
N SER A 171 -0.32 -28.91 -2.32
CA SER A 171 0.70 -29.18 -1.30
C SER A 171 1.93 -28.31 -1.54
N ASN A 172 2.65 -27.98 -0.45
CA ASN A 172 3.85 -27.13 -0.48
C ASN A 172 3.62 -25.78 -1.18
N ILE A 173 2.44 -25.18 -0.95
CA ILE A 173 2.01 -23.95 -1.61
C ILE A 173 2.97 -22.82 -1.30
N ASP A 174 3.37 -22.65 -0.04
CA ASP A 174 4.27 -21.56 0.41
C ASP A 174 5.61 -21.62 -0.34
N GLN A 175 6.23 -22.79 -0.44
CA GLN A 175 7.50 -22.93 -1.15
C GLN A 175 7.35 -22.66 -2.64
N LYS A 176 6.28 -23.18 -3.29
CA LYS A 176 6.01 -22.92 -4.70
C LYS A 176 5.73 -21.43 -4.97
N LEU A 177 5.02 -20.77 -4.06
CA LEU A 177 4.74 -19.35 -4.14
C LEU A 177 6.04 -18.53 -3.99
N GLU A 178 6.92 -18.91 -3.06
CA GLU A 178 8.21 -18.25 -2.84
C GLU A 178 9.13 -18.39 -4.07
N ASP A 179 9.26 -19.61 -4.61
CA ASP A 179 10.03 -19.88 -5.83
C ASP A 179 9.43 -19.12 -7.04
N GLY A 180 8.11 -19.13 -7.17
CA GLY A 180 7.39 -18.43 -8.24
C GLY A 180 7.54 -16.91 -8.14
N LEU A 181 7.48 -16.34 -6.94
CA LEU A 181 7.70 -14.90 -6.74
C LEU A 181 9.14 -14.50 -7.07
N ALA A 182 10.13 -15.28 -6.66
CA ALA A 182 11.53 -15.03 -7.03
C ALA A 182 11.72 -15.05 -8.55
N PHE A 183 11.08 -15.98 -9.25
CA PHE A 183 11.08 -16.04 -10.71
C PHE A 183 10.34 -14.83 -11.32
N ALA A 184 9.17 -14.48 -10.79
CA ALA A 184 8.42 -13.33 -11.24
C ALA A 184 9.21 -12.01 -11.06
N ASP A 185 9.99 -11.86 -10.00
CA ASP A 185 10.82 -10.69 -9.77
C ASP A 185 11.94 -10.57 -10.82
N THR A 186 12.56 -11.70 -11.21
CA THR A 186 13.55 -11.68 -12.30
C THR A 186 12.93 -11.26 -13.63
N LEU A 187 11.72 -11.74 -13.94
CA LEU A 187 10.99 -11.34 -15.14
C LEU A 187 10.54 -9.86 -15.10
N ARG A 188 10.18 -9.34 -13.93
CA ARG A 188 9.85 -7.92 -13.73
C ARG A 188 11.05 -7.02 -13.95
N GLU A 189 12.22 -7.41 -13.44
CA GLU A 189 13.48 -6.69 -13.68
C GLU A 189 13.84 -6.66 -15.17
N GLU A 190 13.70 -7.79 -15.84
CA GLU A 190 13.94 -7.87 -17.29
C GLU A 190 12.93 -7.06 -18.09
N THR A 191 11.64 -7.12 -17.73
CA THR A 191 10.58 -6.28 -18.29
C THR A 191 10.92 -4.79 -18.13
N SER A 192 11.34 -4.38 -16.93
CA SER A 192 11.76 -3.01 -16.65
C SER A 192 12.97 -2.59 -17.49
N ARG A 193 13.93 -3.50 -17.69
CA ARG A 193 15.10 -3.26 -18.54
C ARG A 193 14.70 -3.04 -20.01
N VAL A 194 13.87 -3.92 -20.56
CA VAL A 194 13.36 -3.79 -21.93
C VAL A 194 12.63 -2.46 -22.12
N VAL A 195 11.73 -2.11 -21.21
CA VAL A 195 10.97 -0.85 -21.29
C VAL A 195 11.90 0.37 -21.16
N ASN A 196 12.80 0.39 -20.18
CA ASN A 196 13.57 1.57 -19.84
C ASN A 196 14.83 1.75 -20.71
N GLN A 197 15.43 0.69 -21.20
CA GLN A 197 16.67 0.74 -21.98
C GLN A 197 16.44 0.53 -23.47
N GLU A 198 15.61 -0.44 -23.85
CA GLU A 198 15.38 -0.74 -25.26
C GLU A 198 14.28 0.17 -25.86
N ILE A 199 13.03 0.05 -25.38
CA ILE A 199 11.88 0.79 -25.94
C ILE A 199 12.05 2.31 -25.78
N ARG A 200 12.42 2.79 -24.60
CA ARG A 200 12.56 4.23 -24.35
C ARG A 200 13.67 4.85 -25.18
N ASN A 201 14.82 4.16 -25.32
CA ASN A 201 15.94 4.65 -26.11
C ASN A 201 15.59 4.73 -27.60
N VAL A 202 14.98 3.67 -28.15
CA VAL A 202 14.54 3.67 -29.56
C VAL A 202 13.47 4.72 -29.81
N SER A 203 12.50 4.86 -28.92
CA SER A 203 11.46 5.89 -29.01
C SER A 203 12.04 7.31 -28.98
N TRP A 204 13.04 7.53 -28.12
CA TRP A 204 13.76 8.81 -28.06
C TRP A 204 14.53 9.10 -29.37
N GLN A 205 15.19 8.09 -29.95
CA GLN A 205 15.87 8.22 -31.23
C GLN A 205 14.91 8.51 -32.37
N LEU A 206 13.77 7.84 -32.42
CA LEU A 206 12.69 8.10 -33.39
C LEU A 206 12.16 9.53 -33.29
N GLU A 207 11.94 10.00 -32.05
CA GLU A 207 11.46 11.38 -31.85
C GLU A 207 12.53 12.42 -32.26
N ASN A 208 13.80 12.20 -31.93
CA ASN A 208 14.88 13.08 -32.37
C ASN A 208 15.00 13.10 -33.90
N LEU A 209 14.93 11.95 -34.54
CA LEU A 209 14.98 11.83 -36.00
C LEU A 209 13.78 12.59 -36.65
N ARG A 210 12.60 12.52 -36.03
CA ARG A 210 11.41 13.27 -36.47
C ARG A 210 11.59 14.78 -36.31
N LEU A 211 12.13 15.22 -35.17
CA LEU A 211 12.38 16.64 -34.89
C LEU A 211 13.46 17.22 -35.81
N GLU A 212 14.51 16.47 -36.12
CA GLU A 212 15.55 16.86 -37.03
C GLU A 212 14.99 17.07 -38.45
N LYS A 213 14.22 16.11 -38.94
CA LYS A 213 13.54 16.24 -40.24
C LYS A 213 12.63 17.48 -40.25
N ARG A 214 11.85 17.72 -39.21
CA ARG A 214 10.98 18.90 -39.10
C ARG A 214 11.75 20.21 -39.13
N LYS A 215 12.92 20.26 -38.47
CA LYS A 215 13.80 21.42 -38.47
C LYS A 215 14.38 21.71 -39.85
N LEU A 216 14.79 20.68 -40.60
CA LEU A 216 15.28 20.81 -41.95
C LEU A 216 14.18 21.23 -42.93
N GLU A 217 12.97 20.72 -42.79
CA GLU A 217 11.79 21.14 -43.56
C GLU A 217 11.48 22.63 -43.38
N LEU A 218 11.53 23.12 -42.14
CA LEU A 218 11.31 24.55 -41.85
C LEU A 218 12.39 25.48 -42.41
N ASN A 219 13.62 24.97 -42.58
CA ASN A 219 14.75 25.72 -43.14
C ASN A 219 14.88 25.54 -44.66
N GLU A 220 13.92 24.88 -45.32
CA GLU A 220 13.96 24.56 -46.76
C GLU A 220 15.25 23.89 -47.24
N SER A 221 15.92 23.12 -46.33
CA SER A 221 17.24 22.52 -46.57
C SER A 221 17.21 20.98 -46.65
N VAL A 222 16.06 20.40 -47.00
CA VAL A 222 15.92 18.94 -47.13
C VAL A 222 16.47 18.49 -48.47
N SER A 223 17.49 17.62 -48.46
CA SER A 223 18.04 16.97 -49.64
C SER A 223 17.43 15.59 -49.87
N ASP A 224 17.45 15.10 -51.11
CA ASP A 224 16.97 13.75 -51.45
C ASP A 224 17.82 12.66 -50.74
N ASP A 225 19.13 12.91 -50.58
CA ASP A 225 20.01 11.99 -49.87
C ASP A 225 19.65 11.90 -48.37
N TYR A 226 19.32 13.04 -47.74
CA TYR A 226 18.82 13.04 -46.37
C TYR A 226 17.51 12.26 -46.23
N LEU A 227 16.56 12.42 -47.16
CA LEU A 227 15.29 11.70 -47.12
C LEU A 227 15.49 10.19 -47.24
N LYS A 228 16.43 9.73 -48.02
CA LYS A 228 16.80 8.32 -48.14
C LYS A 228 17.36 7.79 -46.81
N THR A 229 18.36 8.48 -46.24
CA THR A 229 18.96 8.11 -44.95
C THR A 229 17.95 8.15 -43.82
N TYR A 230 17.07 9.16 -43.79
CA TYR A 230 15.95 9.26 -42.84
C TYR A 230 15.05 8.03 -42.92
N THR A 231 14.67 7.63 -44.13
CA THR A 231 13.74 6.49 -44.31
C THR A 231 14.37 5.17 -43.88
N GLU A 232 15.67 4.97 -44.24
CA GLU A 232 16.41 3.77 -43.83
C GLU A 232 16.57 3.71 -42.30
N THR A 233 17.00 4.82 -41.68
CA THR A 233 17.18 4.89 -40.21
C THR A 233 15.86 4.69 -39.49
N LYS A 234 14.78 5.32 -39.98
CA LYS A 234 13.44 5.12 -39.39
C LYS A 234 12.94 3.68 -39.47
N LEU A 235 13.20 3.02 -40.62
CA LEU A 235 12.83 1.60 -40.79
C LEU A 235 13.58 0.71 -39.82
N GLU A 236 14.89 0.94 -39.66
CA GLU A 236 15.70 0.17 -38.71
C GLU A 236 15.28 0.39 -37.25
N LEU A 237 15.00 1.64 -36.84
CA LEU A 237 14.52 1.94 -35.49
C LEU A 237 13.13 1.33 -35.21
N ASN A 238 12.23 1.36 -36.21
CA ASN A 238 10.94 0.69 -36.05
C ASN A 238 11.09 -0.83 -35.88
N ARG A 239 12.00 -1.46 -36.66
CA ARG A 239 12.29 -2.89 -36.49
C ARG A 239 12.80 -3.22 -35.09
N GLN A 240 13.69 -2.39 -34.53
CA GLN A 240 14.19 -2.55 -33.15
C GLN A 240 13.07 -2.35 -32.12
N LEU A 241 12.14 -1.42 -32.37
CA LEU A 241 10.98 -1.21 -31.50
C LEU A 241 10.06 -2.44 -31.51
N ASP A 242 9.74 -2.96 -32.71
CA ASP A 242 8.90 -4.15 -32.87
C ASP A 242 9.52 -5.37 -32.17
N GLU A 243 10.83 -5.57 -32.30
CA GLU A 243 11.55 -6.65 -31.60
C GLU A 243 11.50 -6.50 -30.08
N ALA A 244 11.67 -5.29 -29.55
CA ALA A 244 11.58 -5.02 -28.12
C ALA A 244 10.15 -5.20 -27.59
N GLU A 245 9.13 -4.81 -28.37
CA GLU A 245 7.72 -5.02 -28.03
C GLU A 245 7.35 -6.49 -28.01
N LEU A 246 7.80 -7.30 -28.97
CA LEU A 246 7.61 -8.74 -28.98
C LEU A 246 8.28 -9.42 -27.77
N LYS A 247 9.49 -8.99 -27.43
CA LYS A 247 10.18 -9.48 -26.22
C LYS A 247 9.38 -9.13 -24.94
N LEU A 248 8.85 -7.90 -24.87
CA LEU A 248 8.03 -7.46 -23.75
C LEU A 248 6.73 -8.28 -23.62
N GLU A 249 6.07 -8.56 -24.73
CA GLU A 249 4.86 -9.39 -24.75
C GLU A 249 5.15 -10.81 -24.29
N HIS A 250 6.27 -11.40 -24.73
CA HIS A 250 6.69 -12.71 -24.27
C HIS A 250 6.94 -12.77 -22.76
N LEU A 251 7.66 -11.79 -22.20
CA LEU A 251 7.90 -11.68 -20.76
C LEU A 251 6.59 -11.54 -19.96
N ARG A 252 5.65 -10.72 -20.44
CA ARG A 252 4.34 -10.56 -19.82
C ARG A 252 3.50 -11.84 -19.87
N THR A 253 3.59 -12.57 -20.97
CA THR A 253 2.89 -13.85 -21.10
C THR A 253 3.44 -14.86 -20.08
N GLN A 254 4.77 -14.93 -19.92
CA GLN A 254 5.39 -15.80 -18.92
C GLN A 254 4.97 -15.44 -17.49
N LEU A 255 4.88 -14.14 -17.16
CA LEU A 255 4.43 -13.67 -15.85
C LEU A 255 2.98 -14.05 -15.50
N ASN A 256 2.14 -14.31 -16.51
CA ASN A 256 0.72 -14.63 -16.32
C ASN A 256 0.41 -16.13 -16.35
N VAL A 257 1.43 -16.99 -16.52
CA VAL A 257 1.23 -18.46 -16.57
C VAL A 257 0.88 -19.04 -15.21
N GLU A 258 1.46 -18.48 -14.16
CA GLU A 258 1.30 -18.99 -12.80
C GLU A 258 0.35 -18.14 -11.98
N SER A 259 -0.43 -18.79 -11.12
CA SER A 259 -1.39 -18.11 -10.26
C SER A 259 -1.54 -18.81 -8.91
N LEU A 260 -1.88 -18.03 -7.91
CA LEU A 260 -2.22 -18.48 -6.57
C LEU A 260 -3.74 -18.61 -6.45
N LEU A 261 -4.21 -19.77 -5.98
CA LEU A 261 -5.60 -19.97 -5.59
C LEU A 261 -5.76 -19.64 -4.12
N VAL A 262 -6.61 -18.67 -3.83
CA VAL A 262 -6.85 -18.16 -2.48
C VAL A 262 -8.34 -18.32 -2.16
N GLU A 263 -8.64 -18.87 -1.01
CA GLU A 263 -9.98 -18.93 -0.45
C GLU A 263 -10.23 -17.68 0.40
N ASP A 264 -11.31 -16.98 0.12
CA ASP A 264 -11.72 -15.80 0.89
C ASP A 264 -12.58 -16.17 2.11
N MET A 265 -13.06 -15.19 2.88
CA MET A 265 -13.90 -15.43 4.07
C MET A 265 -15.27 -16.02 3.72
N THR A 266 -15.69 -15.98 2.43
CA THR A 266 -16.95 -16.57 1.95
C THR A 266 -16.79 -18.04 1.57
N GLY A 267 -15.54 -18.54 1.52
CA GLY A 267 -15.20 -19.84 0.96
C GLY A 267 -15.10 -19.83 -0.57
N GLU A 268 -15.23 -18.66 -1.21
CA GLU A 268 -15.00 -18.52 -2.64
C GLU A 268 -13.50 -18.60 -2.96
N LYS A 269 -13.17 -19.31 -4.03
CA LYS A 269 -11.78 -19.47 -4.48
C LYS A 269 -11.48 -18.47 -5.59
N VAL A 270 -10.57 -17.57 -5.32
CA VAL A 270 -10.11 -16.53 -6.24
C VAL A 270 -8.74 -16.92 -6.79
N GLU A 271 -8.58 -16.79 -8.09
CA GLU A 271 -7.30 -17.00 -8.77
C GLU A 271 -6.58 -15.67 -8.93
N ILE A 272 -5.43 -15.51 -8.28
CA ILE A 272 -4.61 -14.30 -8.35
C ILE A 272 -3.38 -14.62 -9.20
N PRO A 273 -3.22 -14.00 -10.39
CA PRO A 273 -2.02 -14.17 -11.21
C PRO A 273 -0.76 -13.73 -10.45
N LEU A 274 0.32 -14.50 -10.61
CA LEU A 274 1.58 -14.21 -9.94
C LEU A 274 2.17 -12.85 -10.34
N SER A 275 1.88 -12.42 -11.57
CA SER A 275 2.20 -11.07 -12.07
C SER A 275 1.64 -9.95 -11.19
N HIS A 276 0.54 -10.18 -10.50
CA HIS A 276 -0.11 -9.20 -9.63
C HIS A 276 0.35 -9.29 -8.17
N ILE A 277 0.99 -10.38 -7.73
CA ILE A 277 1.43 -10.54 -6.35
C ILE A 277 2.82 -9.92 -6.20
N LEU A 278 2.96 -8.99 -5.27
CA LEU A 278 4.23 -8.30 -4.97
C LEU A 278 4.92 -8.86 -3.73
N ASP A 279 4.12 -9.23 -2.74
CA ASP A 279 4.59 -9.80 -1.47
C ASP A 279 3.43 -10.54 -0.78
N TYR A 280 3.76 -11.43 0.15
CA TYR A 280 2.77 -12.08 1.00
C TYR A 280 3.36 -12.40 2.37
N TRP A 281 2.52 -12.45 3.39
CA TRP A 281 2.92 -12.82 4.74
C TRP A 281 1.75 -13.33 5.56
N TYR A 282 2.07 -14.11 6.58
CA TYR A 282 1.10 -14.63 7.56
C TYR A 282 1.25 -13.86 8.89
N PRO A 283 0.51 -12.77 9.12
CA PRO A 283 0.73 -11.89 10.27
C PRO A 283 0.56 -12.59 11.62
N ASN A 284 -0.32 -13.62 11.67
CA ASN A 284 -0.59 -14.36 12.88
C ASN A 284 0.41 -15.52 13.15
N LYS A 285 1.17 -15.93 12.11
CA LYS A 285 2.20 -16.97 12.22
C LYS A 285 3.59 -16.39 12.52
N MET A 286 3.80 -15.12 12.15
CA MET A 286 5.09 -14.44 12.33
C MET A 286 5.47 -14.28 13.79
N SER A 287 6.70 -14.65 14.12
CA SER A 287 7.36 -14.30 15.38
C SER A 287 7.68 -12.80 15.44
N TYR A 288 7.99 -12.30 16.64
CA TYR A 288 8.32 -10.88 16.81
C TYR A 288 9.53 -10.41 15.97
N PRO A 289 10.68 -11.16 15.90
CA PRO A 289 11.78 -10.80 15.01
C PRO A 289 11.40 -10.75 13.53
N GLU A 290 10.57 -11.69 13.06
CA GLU A 290 10.07 -11.70 11.68
C GLU A 290 9.18 -10.49 11.39
N LYS A 291 8.33 -10.08 12.35
CA LYS A 291 7.53 -8.86 12.25
C LYS A 291 8.40 -7.61 12.13
N VAL A 292 9.47 -7.51 12.93
CA VAL A 292 10.43 -6.39 12.84
C VAL A 292 11.15 -6.39 11.49
N GLY A 293 11.58 -7.55 11.01
CA GLY A 293 12.21 -7.70 9.68
C GLY A 293 11.27 -7.28 8.55
N HIS A 294 10.02 -7.76 8.58
CA HIS A 294 8.99 -7.38 7.61
C HIS A 294 8.69 -5.87 7.66
N TRP A 295 8.52 -5.31 8.85
CA TRP A 295 8.34 -3.87 9.04
C TRP A 295 9.48 -3.06 8.42
N GLY A 296 10.74 -3.45 8.67
CA GLY A 296 11.91 -2.80 8.07
C GLY A 296 11.90 -2.87 6.55
N LYS A 297 11.55 -4.04 5.98
CA LYS A 297 11.40 -4.24 4.52
C LYS A 297 10.33 -3.31 3.95
N GLN A 298 9.15 -3.20 4.59
CA GLN A 298 8.06 -2.36 4.12
C GLN A 298 8.39 -0.86 4.21
N VAL A 299 9.05 -0.42 5.29
CA VAL A 299 9.54 0.96 5.42
C VAL A 299 10.55 1.29 4.32
N TRP A 300 11.50 0.39 4.07
CA TRP A 300 12.49 0.57 3.00
C TRP A 300 11.83 0.64 1.62
N LYS A 301 10.90 -0.26 1.36
CA LYS A 301 10.12 -0.30 0.11
C LYS A 301 9.38 1.02 -0.12
N PHE A 302 8.70 1.53 0.91
CA PHE A 302 8.02 2.83 0.86
C PHE A 302 8.96 4.00 0.56
N LEU A 303 10.17 3.98 1.10
CA LEU A 303 11.15 5.05 0.87
C LEU A 303 11.87 4.95 -0.47
N SER A 304 12.02 3.76 -1.06
CA SER A 304 12.84 3.50 -2.24
C SER A 304 12.05 3.30 -3.53
N GLU A 305 10.77 2.90 -3.44
CA GLU A 305 9.96 2.63 -4.62
C GLU A 305 9.27 3.88 -5.18
N ASN A 306 8.93 3.78 -6.47
CA ASN A 306 8.11 4.79 -7.13
C ASN A 306 6.64 4.69 -6.67
N PRO A 307 5.88 5.80 -6.69
CA PRO A 307 4.45 5.76 -6.47
C PRO A 307 3.78 4.87 -7.50
N ARG A 308 2.80 4.12 -7.05
CA ARG A 308 1.96 3.26 -7.90
C ARG A 308 0.65 3.99 -8.23
N ASP A 309 -0.18 3.37 -9.05
CA ASP A 309 -1.50 3.90 -9.41
C ASP A 309 -2.33 4.25 -8.16
N SER A 310 -3.25 5.20 -8.30
CA SER A 310 -3.98 5.89 -7.23
C SER A 310 -4.71 5.01 -6.20
N ASN A 311 -4.87 3.71 -6.47
CA ASN A 311 -5.54 2.75 -5.59
C ASN A 311 -4.59 1.69 -5.00
N SER A 312 -3.29 1.81 -5.21
CA SER A 312 -2.28 0.91 -4.65
C SER A 312 -1.29 1.69 -3.80
N GLU A 313 -0.92 1.12 -2.67
CA GLU A 313 0.10 1.68 -1.80
C GLU A 313 1.45 1.69 -2.54
N GLY A 314 2.00 2.87 -2.78
CA GLY A 314 3.27 3.07 -3.50
C GLY A 314 4.29 3.80 -2.67
N GLY A 315 5.52 3.89 -3.20
CA GLY A 315 6.62 4.61 -2.55
C GLY A 315 6.53 6.13 -2.71
N VAL A 316 7.27 6.85 -1.89
CA VAL A 316 7.33 8.33 -1.89
C VAL A 316 8.65 8.87 -2.43
N PHE A 317 9.51 8.00 -2.94
CA PHE A 317 10.87 8.36 -3.39
C PHE A 317 10.91 9.59 -4.32
N PRO A 318 10.11 9.68 -5.41
CA PRO A 318 10.18 10.84 -6.30
C PRO A 318 9.69 12.13 -5.64
N ALA A 319 8.74 12.05 -4.70
CA ALA A 319 8.25 13.22 -3.99
C ALA A 319 9.33 13.78 -3.04
N ILE A 320 10.02 12.89 -2.30
CA ILE A 320 11.14 13.29 -1.42
C ILE A 320 12.28 13.87 -2.25
N PHE A 321 12.69 13.18 -3.31
CA PHE A 321 13.80 13.60 -4.18
C PHE A 321 13.48 14.93 -4.88
N GLY A 322 12.26 15.08 -5.39
CA GLY A 322 11.80 16.31 -6.02
C GLY A 322 11.79 17.52 -5.07
N THR A 323 11.36 17.32 -3.83
CA THR A 323 11.36 18.41 -2.82
C THR A 323 12.78 18.79 -2.40
N VAL A 324 13.68 17.83 -2.25
CA VAL A 324 15.10 18.10 -1.89
C VAL A 324 15.84 18.81 -3.02
N LEU A 325 15.54 18.55 -4.29
CA LEU A 325 16.15 19.21 -5.44
C LEU A 325 15.63 20.64 -5.68
N LEU A 326 14.42 20.96 -5.19
CA LEU A 326 13.80 22.27 -5.36
C LEU A 326 14.15 23.28 -4.25
N VAL A 327 14.81 22.83 -3.19
CA VAL A 327 15.34 23.66 -2.08
C VAL A 327 16.83 23.94 -2.28
#